data_4a4771f07b91dc9cf01ee6e67df82da7
#
_entry.id   4a4771f07b91dc9cf01ee6e67df82da7
#
_cell.length_a   1.000
_cell.length_b   1.000
_cell.length_c   1.000
_cell.angle_alpha   90.00
_cell.angle_beta   90.00
_cell.angle_gamma   90.00
#
_symmetry.space_group_name_H-M   'P 1'
#
loop_
_entity.id
_entity.type
_entity.pdbx_description
1 polymer ?
#
loop_
_entity_poly.entity_id
_entity_poly.type
_entity_poly.pdbx_seq_one_letter_code
_entity_poly.pdbx_strand_id
1 'polypeptide(L)'
;MASSTQMIFLLSIVGALISTASACCKSESFHNRRYARCTDLPVLNSSLHWTYSSADHSLDIAYRAPPSAPGGWVAWAINPSRLGMVGSQALVAYVDHGKVTVFTTSVDSYGPSMRKMSLSFPVWNLAGETTHGADIVIYAKLRLPWKNTTINQ
;
A
#
# COMPACT_ATOMS: atom_id res chain seq x y z
N MET A 1 -66.56 -33.29 -4.31
CA MET A 1 -65.73 -32.96 -3.16
C MET A 1 -64.27 -33.16 -3.57
N ALA A 2 -63.63 -32.12 -3.99
CA ALA A 2 -62.23 -32.17 -4.33
C ALA A 2 -61.48 -31.15 -3.47
N SER A 3 -60.66 -31.62 -2.54
CA SER A 3 -59.81 -30.78 -1.69
C SER A 3 -58.57 -30.39 -2.45
N SER A 4 -58.39 -29.10 -2.70
CA SER A 4 -57.20 -28.52 -3.32
C SER A 4 -56.16 -28.25 -2.24
N THR A 5 -55.13 -29.06 -2.19
CA THR A 5 -53.98 -28.85 -1.29
C THR A 5 -53.00 -27.89 -1.98
N GLN A 6 -53.02 -26.63 -1.62
CA GLN A 6 -51.99 -25.66 -2.05
C GLN A 6 -50.65 -25.93 -1.34
N MET A 7 -49.68 -26.34 -2.12
CA MET A 7 -48.29 -26.52 -1.67
C MET A 7 -47.57 -25.19 -1.75
N ILE A 8 -47.36 -24.56 -0.61
CA ILE A 8 -46.62 -23.32 -0.49
C ILE A 8 -45.12 -23.64 -0.53
N PHE A 9 -44.47 -23.30 -1.64
CA PHE A 9 -42.99 -23.32 -1.73
C PHE A 9 -42.43 -22.12 -1.02
N LEU A 10 -41.85 -22.32 0.18
CA LEU A 10 -41.04 -21.34 0.87
C LEU A 10 -39.67 -21.32 0.17
N LEU A 11 -39.44 -20.31 -0.66
CA LEU A 11 -38.13 -20.01 -1.23
C LEU A 11 -37.30 -19.32 -0.13
N SER A 12 -36.46 -20.07 0.56
CA SER A 12 -35.43 -19.52 1.45
C SER A 12 -34.30 -18.92 0.62
N ILE A 13 -34.31 -17.60 0.47
CA ILE A 13 -33.20 -16.84 -0.07
C ILE A 13 -32.12 -16.82 1.02
N VAL A 14 -31.15 -17.73 0.93
CA VAL A 14 -29.90 -17.64 1.71
C VAL A 14 -29.07 -16.53 1.09
N GLY A 15 -29.21 -15.31 1.61
CA GLY A 15 -28.36 -14.19 1.30
C GLY A 15 -26.94 -14.53 1.78
N ALA A 16 -26.04 -14.89 0.87
CA ALA A 16 -24.63 -14.97 1.17
C ALA A 16 -24.14 -13.54 1.50
N LEU A 17 -23.96 -13.27 2.79
CA LEU A 17 -23.23 -12.11 3.26
C LEU A 17 -21.78 -12.28 2.80
N ILE A 18 -21.44 -11.67 1.66
CA ILE A 18 -20.06 -11.50 1.26
C ILE A 18 -19.44 -10.53 2.27
N SER A 19 -18.88 -11.09 3.34
CA SER A 19 -18.05 -10.34 4.27
C SER A 19 -16.80 -9.94 3.48
N THR A 20 -16.74 -8.70 3.01
CA THR A 20 -15.47 -8.12 2.56
C THR A 20 -14.59 -8.06 3.80
N ALA A 21 -13.75 -9.06 3.99
CA ALA A 21 -12.71 -9.01 5.00
C ALA A 21 -11.83 -7.81 4.68
N SER A 22 -12.02 -6.69 5.37
CA SER A 22 -11.04 -5.62 5.41
C SER A 22 -9.73 -6.27 5.84
N ALA A 23 -8.75 -6.28 4.94
CA ALA A 23 -7.43 -6.78 5.27
C ALA A 23 -6.90 -5.93 6.43
N CYS A 24 -6.92 -6.50 7.63
CA CYS A 24 -6.36 -5.82 8.78
C CYS A 24 -4.84 -5.91 8.68
N CYS A 25 -4.14 -4.79 8.68
CA CYS A 25 -2.67 -4.75 8.58
C CYS A 25 -1.99 -5.70 9.58
N LYS A 26 -2.59 -5.95 10.74
CA LYS A 26 -2.04 -6.85 11.77
C LYS A 26 -1.98 -8.32 11.34
N SER A 27 -2.76 -8.73 10.35
CA SER A 27 -2.76 -10.11 9.82
C SER A 27 -1.81 -10.30 8.63
N GLU A 28 -1.22 -9.22 8.13
CA GLU A 28 -0.30 -9.28 7.00
C GLU A 28 1.08 -9.78 7.43
N SER A 29 1.66 -10.61 6.59
CA SER A 29 3.02 -11.14 6.78
C SER A 29 3.86 -10.90 5.54
N PHE A 30 5.11 -10.51 5.73
CA PHE A 30 6.08 -10.27 4.67
C PHE A 30 7.25 -11.23 4.83
N HIS A 31 7.77 -11.74 3.73
CA HIS A 31 8.88 -12.70 3.72
C HIS A 31 10.05 -12.23 4.59
N ASN A 32 10.26 -12.89 5.75
CA ASN A 32 11.35 -12.61 6.68
C ASN A 32 11.46 -11.16 7.17
N ARG A 33 10.37 -10.37 7.06
CA ARG A 33 10.34 -8.97 7.54
C ARG A 33 9.31 -8.82 8.63
N ARG A 34 9.65 -8.06 9.66
CA ARG A 34 8.75 -7.74 10.77
C ARG A 34 8.77 -6.23 11.01
N TYR A 35 7.60 -5.67 11.26
CA TYR A 35 7.42 -4.25 11.52
C TYR A 35 6.78 -4.05 12.90
N ALA A 36 7.21 -3.01 13.61
CA ALA A 36 6.73 -2.73 14.96
C ALA A 36 5.31 -2.16 14.97
N ARG A 37 4.89 -1.52 13.90
CA ARG A 37 3.59 -0.86 13.75
C ARG A 37 3.02 -1.05 12.35
N CYS A 38 1.70 -0.91 12.25
CA CYS A 38 1.01 -0.82 10.97
C CYS A 38 -0.26 0.01 11.07
N THR A 39 -0.74 0.47 9.93
CA THR A 39 -2.04 1.13 9.76
C THR A 39 -2.66 0.73 8.44
N ASP A 40 -3.98 0.57 8.46
CA ASP A 40 -4.78 0.43 7.24
C ASP A 40 -5.07 1.81 6.66
N LEU A 41 -5.04 1.91 5.34
CA LEU A 41 -5.35 3.10 4.56
C LEU A 41 -6.55 2.80 3.65
N PRO A 42 -7.78 2.85 4.20
CA PRO A 42 -8.97 2.26 3.59
C PRO A 42 -9.36 2.90 2.25
N VAL A 43 -9.09 4.19 2.04
CA VAL A 43 -9.44 4.89 0.80
C VAL A 43 -8.76 4.26 -0.43
N LEU A 44 -7.54 3.75 -0.27
CA LEU A 44 -6.76 3.10 -1.33
C LEU A 44 -6.72 1.57 -1.18
N ASN A 45 -7.48 1.01 -0.25
CA ASN A 45 -7.40 -0.40 0.12
C ASN A 45 -5.95 -0.86 0.32
N SER A 46 -5.16 -0.02 0.97
CA SER A 46 -3.72 -0.21 1.17
C SER A 46 -3.37 -0.30 2.65
N SER A 47 -2.15 -0.72 2.93
CA SER A 47 -1.61 -0.77 4.29
C SER A 47 -0.17 -0.27 4.32
N LEU A 48 0.19 0.36 5.43
CA LEU A 48 1.55 0.76 5.71
C LEU A 48 2.03 0.08 7.00
N HIS A 49 3.16 -0.58 6.91
CA HIS A 49 3.87 -1.18 8.04
C HIS A 49 5.19 -0.45 8.22
N TRP A 50 5.60 -0.22 9.48
CA TRP A 50 6.86 0.48 9.71
C TRP A 50 7.52 0.15 11.04
N THR A 51 8.83 0.33 11.05
CA THR A 51 9.66 0.39 12.25
C THR A 51 10.51 1.64 12.21
N TYR A 52 10.40 2.50 13.22
CA TYR A 52 11.24 3.67 13.38
C TYR A 52 12.35 3.41 14.38
N SER A 53 13.58 3.79 14.01
CA SER A 53 14.75 3.76 14.87
C SER A 53 15.17 5.18 15.22
N SER A 54 15.09 5.55 16.49
CA SER A 54 15.53 6.86 16.98
C SER A 54 17.06 6.99 17.03
N ALA A 55 17.78 5.88 17.04
CA ALA A 55 19.23 5.86 17.14
C ALA A 55 19.90 6.42 15.88
N ASP A 56 19.36 6.11 14.70
CA ASP A 56 19.90 6.52 13.39
C ASP A 56 18.87 7.32 12.56
N HIS A 57 17.74 7.69 13.15
CA HIS A 57 16.62 8.38 12.50
C HIS A 57 16.13 7.68 11.24
N SER A 58 16.17 6.34 11.23
CA SER A 58 15.72 5.56 10.09
C SER A 58 14.29 5.07 10.25
N LEU A 59 13.61 4.96 9.12
CA LEU A 59 12.27 4.40 8.98
C LEU A 59 12.35 3.23 8.00
N ASP A 60 12.06 2.02 8.48
CA ASP A 60 11.91 0.82 7.66
C ASP A 60 10.43 0.61 7.36
N ILE A 61 10.06 0.47 6.10
CA ILE A 61 8.66 0.40 5.66
C ILE A 61 8.37 -0.80 4.77
N ALA A 62 7.12 -1.25 4.83
CA ALA A 62 6.44 -2.00 3.78
C ALA A 62 5.11 -1.30 3.47
N TYR A 63 4.94 -0.84 2.25
CA TYR A 63 3.71 -0.28 1.74
C TYR A 63 3.08 -1.25 0.77
N ARG A 64 1.87 -1.74 1.06
CA ARG A 64 1.09 -2.63 0.21
C ARG A 64 -0.09 -1.88 -0.38
N ALA A 65 -0.30 -1.98 -1.67
CA ALA A 65 -1.47 -1.43 -2.34
C ALA A 65 -1.83 -2.23 -3.61
N PRO A 66 -3.12 -2.29 -3.97
CA PRO A 66 -3.54 -2.75 -5.28
C PRO A 66 -3.21 -1.68 -6.33
N PRO A 67 -2.67 -2.04 -7.50
CA PRO A 67 -2.62 -1.11 -8.62
C PRO A 67 -4.05 -0.79 -9.10
N SER A 68 -4.28 0.42 -9.59
CA SER A 68 -5.60 0.88 -10.03
C SER A 68 -6.16 0.14 -11.25
N ALA A 69 -5.30 -0.53 -12.01
CA ALA A 69 -5.63 -1.36 -13.17
C ALA A 69 -4.53 -2.39 -13.43
N PRO A 70 -4.78 -3.43 -14.21
CA PRO A 70 -3.75 -4.35 -14.66
C PRO A 70 -2.60 -3.60 -15.35
N GLY A 71 -1.36 -3.87 -14.95
CA GLY A 71 -0.18 -3.16 -15.43
C GLY A 71 0.00 -1.75 -14.83
N GLY A 72 -0.84 -1.36 -13.89
CA GLY A 72 -0.72 -0.11 -13.16
C GLY A 72 0.47 -0.10 -12.20
N TRP A 73 0.65 1.04 -11.55
CA TRP A 73 1.71 1.28 -10.57
C TRP A 73 1.12 1.64 -9.21
N VAL A 74 1.93 1.51 -8.18
CA VAL A 74 1.65 2.00 -6.84
C VAL A 74 2.77 2.93 -6.40
N ALA A 75 2.47 3.87 -5.50
CA ALA A 75 3.47 4.77 -4.93
C ALA A 75 3.17 5.08 -3.47
N TRP A 76 4.24 5.22 -2.71
CA TRP A 76 4.23 5.82 -1.39
C TRP A 76 5.22 6.97 -1.36
N ALA A 77 4.84 8.09 -0.74
CA ALA A 77 5.63 9.30 -0.74
C ALA A 77 5.59 10.02 0.60
N ILE A 78 6.64 10.77 0.87
CA ILE A 78 6.67 11.78 1.94
C ILE A 78 7.02 13.14 1.35
N ASN A 79 6.45 14.21 1.91
CA ASN A 79 6.80 15.56 1.53
C ASN A 79 7.65 16.19 2.64
N PRO A 80 8.97 16.35 2.45
CA PRO A 80 9.85 16.90 3.47
C PRO A 80 9.72 18.41 3.66
N SER A 81 9.08 19.11 2.76
CA SER A 81 9.08 20.59 2.74
C SER A 81 7.74 21.24 3.11
N ARG A 82 6.62 20.57 2.81
CA ARG A 82 5.28 21.15 3.00
C ARG A 82 4.17 20.10 2.95
N LEU A 83 2.95 20.50 3.23
CA LEU A 83 1.77 19.68 2.96
C LEU A 83 1.44 19.69 1.46
N GLY A 84 0.89 18.60 0.98
CA GLY A 84 0.43 18.44 -0.40
C GLY A 84 1.39 17.64 -1.30
N MET A 85 0.97 17.41 -2.53
CA MET A 85 1.63 16.51 -3.46
C MET A 85 2.92 17.09 -4.06
N VAL A 86 2.92 18.36 -4.43
CA VAL A 86 4.11 19.00 -5.03
C VAL A 86 5.21 19.15 -3.98
N GLY A 87 6.40 18.67 -4.27
CA GLY A 87 7.54 18.56 -3.37
C GLY A 87 7.65 17.18 -2.70
N SER A 88 6.66 16.30 -2.92
CA SER A 88 6.74 14.92 -2.43
C SER A 88 7.87 14.14 -3.09
N GLN A 89 8.47 13.27 -2.31
CA GLN A 89 9.52 12.35 -2.75
C GLN A 89 8.99 10.94 -2.61
N ALA A 90 8.92 10.23 -3.72
CA ALA A 90 8.15 9.03 -3.88
C ALA A 90 9.00 7.79 -4.16
N LEU A 91 8.55 6.68 -3.61
CA LEU A 91 8.91 5.32 -4.00
C LEU A 91 7.79 4.81 -4.91
N VAL A 92 8.11 4.39 -6.10
CA VAL A 92 7.15 3.94 -7.11
C VAL A 92 7.47 2.52 -7.50
N ALA A 93 6.44 1.67 -7.62
CA ALA A 93 6.59 0.29 -8.06
C ALA A 93 5.55 -0.07 -9.12
N TYR A 94 5.94 -0.89 -10.06
CA TYR A 94 5.08 -1.49 -11.09
C TYR A 94 5.59 -2.88 -11.47
N VAL A 95 4.75 -3.67 -12.10
CA VAL A 95 5.13 -4.99 -12.60
C VAL A 95 5.53 -4.86 -14.06
N ASP A 96 6.75 -5.27 -14.38
CA ASP A 96 7.27 -5.35 -15.74
C ASP A 96 7.69 -6.80 -16.04
N HIS A 97 7.07 -7.40 -17.04
CA HIS A 97 7.33 -8.81 -17.44
C HIS A 97 7.33 -9.80 -16.27
N GLY A 98 6.37 -9.65 -15.34
CA GLY A 98 6.23 -10.51 -14.16
C GLY A 98 7.20 -10.20 -13.01
N LYS A 99 8.04 -9.17 -13.14
CA LYS A 99 8.98 -8.74 -12.10
C LYS A 99 8.60 -7.36 -11.59
N VAL A 100 8.62 -7.18 -10.26
CA VAL A 100 8.41 -5.86 -9.67
C VAL A 100 9.65 -5.01 -9.86
N THR A 101 9.46 -3.85 -10.49
CA THR A 101 10.46 -2.79 -10.61
C THR A 101 10.12 -1.69 -9.64
N VAL A 102 11.09 -1.28 -8.81
CA VAL A 102 10.92 -0.18 -7.85
C VAL A 102 11.95 0.90 -8.13
N PHE A 103 11.54 2.16 -8.05
CA PHE A 103 12.42 3.31 -8.22
C PHE A 103 11.96 4.50 -7.39
N THR A 104 12.83 5.50 -7.28
CA THR A 104 12.56 6.76 -6.60
C THR A 104 12.33 7.90 -7.60
N THR A 105 11.45 8.85 -7.24
CA THR A 105 11.16 10.05 -8.03
C THR A 105 10.74 11.21 -7.13
N SER A 106 10.77 12.43 -7.64
CA SER A 106 10.17 13.60 -7.00
C SER A 106 8.96 14.09 -7.80
N VAL A 107 8.00 14.67 -7.09
CA VAL A 107 6.79 15.25 -7.67
C VAL A 107 6.95 16.77 -7.71
N ASP A 108 7.43 17.28 -8.84
CA ASP A 108 7.75 18.71 -9.00
C ASP A 108 6.54 19.52 -9.48
N SER A 109 5.52 18.87 -10.04
CA SER A 109 4.30 19.48 -10.52
C SER A 109 3.14 18.47 -10.56
N TYR A 110 1.95 18.94 -10.88
CA TYR A 110 0.79 18.07 -11.13
C TYR A 110 0.80 17.39 -12.52
N GLY A 111 1.78 17.69 -13.36
CA GLY A 111 1.99 16.98 -14.62
C GLY A 111 2.63 15.61 -14.40
N PRO A 112 2.21 14.58 -15.16
CA PRO A 112 2.76 13.23 -14.99
C PRO A 112 4.21 13.18 -15.49
N SER A 113 5.15 13.13 -14.59
CA SER A 113 6.56 12.84 -14.87
C SER A 113 7.05 11.77 -13.92
N MET A 114 7.38 10.59 -14.45
CA MET A 114 7.80 9.42 -13.69
C MET A 114 9.29 9.10 -13.93
N ARG A 115 10.12 10.14 -14.00
CA ARG A 115 11.56 9.95 -14.19
C ARG A 115 12.21 9.44 -12.90
N LYS A 116 13.11 8.46 -13.03
CA LYS A 116 13.93 8.00 -11.91
C LYS A 116 14.83 9.14 -11.44
N MET A 117 14.73 9.48 -10.15
CA MET A 117 15.50 10.56 -9.53
C MET A 117 15.94 10.14 -8.14
N SER A 118 17.09 10.65 -7.70
CA SER A 118 17.53 10.51 -6.31
C SER A 118 16.68 11.41 -5.42
N LEU A 119 16.39 10.92 -4.22
CA LEU A 119 15.67 11.70 -3.20
C LEU A 119 16.66 12.59 -2.43
N SER A 120 16.15 13.59 -1.72
CA SER A 120 16.95 14.47 -0.85
C SER A 120 17.42 13.79 0.44
N PHE A 121 16.94 12.58 0.69
CA PHE A 121 17.32 11.75 1.83
C PHE A 121 17.75 10.35 1.35
N PRO A 122 18.65 9.69 2.09
CA PRO A 122 19.10 8.35 1.75
C PRO A 122 18.00 7.31 1.82
N VAL A 123 17.99 6.39 0.83
CA VAL A 123 17.11 5.23 0.75
C VAL A 123 17.95 3.98 0.54
N TRP A 124 17.68 2.94 1.32
CA TRP A 124 18.32 1.63 1.21
C TRP A 124 17.30 0.51 1.12
N ASN A 125 17.76 -0.67 0.76
CA ASN A 125 16.94 -1.89 0.71
C ASN A 125 15.66 -1.72 -0.10
N LEU A 126 15.72 -0.86 -1.14
CA LEU A 126 14.60 -0.61 -2.03
C LEU A 126 14.31 -1.88 -2.82
N ALA A 127 13.16 -2.47 -2.59
CA ALA A 127 12.72 -3.71 -3.20
C ALA A 127 11.20 -3.73 -3.33
N GLY A 128 10.68 -4.66 -4.13
CA GLY A 128 9.24 -4.88 -4.24
C GLY A 128 8.92 -6.32 -4.59
N GLU A 129 7.73 -6.71 -4.23
CA GLU A 129 7.15 -8.01 -4.60
C GLU A 129 5.66 -7.87 -4.88
N THR A 130 5.06 -8.88 -5.49
CA THR A 130 3.62 -9.03 -5.60
C THR A 130 3.12 -10.00 -4.56
N THR A 131 1.94 -9.73 -3.99
CA THR A 131 1.22 -10.68 -3.14
C THR A 131 0.38 -11.64 -4.00
N HIS A 132 -0.19 -12.67 -3.38
CA HIS A 132 -1.08 -13.64 -4.03
C HIS A 132 -2.34 -12.98 -4.65
N GLY A 133 -2.76 -11.81 -4.16
CA GLY A 133 -3.87 -11.01 -4.69
C GLY A 133 -3.47 -10.01 -5.78
N ALA A 134 -2.24 -10.09 -6.31
CA ALA A 134 -1.65 -9.16 -7.27
C ALA A 134 -1.42 -7.72 -6.73
N ASP A 135 -1.55 -7.50 -5.43
CA ASP A 135 -1.12 -6.25 -4.81
C ASP A 135 0.40 -6.12 -4.91
N ILE A 136 0.88 -4.90 -5.00
CA ILE A 136 2.31 -4.60 -5.01
C ILE A 136 2.73 -4.14 -3.62
N VAL A 137 3.84 -4.70 -3.13
CA VAL A 137 4.48 -4.27 -1.89
C VAL A 137 5.77 -3.56 -2.22
N ILE A 138 5.96 -2.36 -1.66
CA ILE A 138 7.21 -1.59 -1.71
C ILE A 138 7.90 -1.73 -0.36
N TYR A 139 9.15 -2.13 -0.37
CA TYR A 139 10.05 -2.17 0.78
C TYR A 139 11.11 -1.09 0.66
N ALA A 140 11.38 -0.37 1.73
CA ALA A 140 12.49 0.58 1.78
C ALA A 140 12.89 0.88 3.23
N LYS A 141 14.17 1.20 3.43
CA LYS A 141 14.65 1.86 4.63
C LYS A 141 15.10 3.28 4.27
N LEU A 142 14.56 4.27 4.98
CA LEU A 142 14.78 5.70 4.73
C LEU A 142 15.52 6.30 5.91
N ARG A 143 16.42 7.26 5.68
CA ARG A 143 16.89 8.15 6.75
C ARG A 143 16.10 9.44 6.68
N LEU A 144 15.32 9.71 7.71
CA LEU A 144 14.49 10.91 7.75
C LEU A 144 15.37 12.16 7.90
N PRO A 145 15.13 13.22 7.11
CA PRO A 145 15.93 14.45 7.13
C PRO A 145 15.66 15.32 8.36
N TRP A 146 14.64 14.99 9.14
CA TRP A 146 14.25 15.70 10.35
C TRP A 146 14.19 14.78 11.57
N LYS A 147 14.28 15.37 12.76
CA LYS A 147 14.26 14.65 14.03
C LYS A 147 12.85 14.46 14.62
N ASN A 148 11.83 14.96 13.95
CA ASN A 148 10.44 14.84 14.40
C ASN A 148 9.87 13.47 14.09
N THR A 149 9.00 12.97 14.96
CA THR A 149 8.32 11.68 14.78
C THR A 149 7.03 11.79 13.94
N THR A 150 6.62 13.00 13.55
CA THR A 150 5.45 13.25 12.71
C THR A 150 5.88 13.35 11.26
N ILE A 151 5.32 12.49 10.41
CA ILE A 151 5.56 12.47 8.96
C ILE A 151 4.26 12.89 8.29
N ASN A 152 4.33 13.91 7.43
CA ASN A 152 3.22 14.27 6.55
C ASN A 152 3.17 13.29 5.37
N GLN A 153 2.04 12.61 5.22
CA GLN A 153 1.74 11.68 4.12
C GLN A 153 0.73 12.29 3.17
#